data_d63aa01fd466cd07f86432f5fbc5c971
#
_entry.id   d63aa01fd466cd07f86432f5fbc5c971
#
_cell.length_a   1.000
_cell.length_b   1.000
_cell.length_c   1.000
_cell.angle_alpha   90.00
_cell.angle_beta   90.00
_cell.angle_gamma   90.00
#
_symmetry.space_group_name_H-M   'P 1'
#
loop_
_entity.id
_entity.type
_entity.pdbx_description
1 polymer ?
#
loop_
_entity_poly.entity_id
_entity_poly.type
_entity_poly.pdbx_seq_one_letter_code
_entity_poly.pdbx_strand_id
1 'polypeptide(L)'
;MDNKETATDLINESEVVFEQLFKKHFRELHAYAFSLLKDWDVAEEIVQALFLKLWEKNEWARIQSSIKSYLYKSVYHDSLNYIRRQKVQLKYQTTTAYSMKNHTDDAAGKLKLGELEQHLEKALSKLPEKCRAIFHLSRFEELKYQEIANQLDISIKTVETHMGKALRILRKEMKEFLPLIALMLFNMFRS
;
A
#
# COMPACT_ATOMS: atom_id res chain seq x y z
N MET A 1 -37.86 -16.74 26.75
CA MET A 1 -37.80 -15.46 26.03
C MET A 1 -36.36 -14.89 25.94
N ASP A 2 -35.40 -15.45 26.70
CA ASP A 2 -34.05 -14.88 26.86
C ASP A 2 -33.03 -15.13 25.70
N ASN A 3 -33.33 -16.06 24.80
CA ASN A 3 -32.35 -16.48 23.79
C ASN A 3 -32.29 -15.57 22.53
N LYS A 4 -33.28 -14.68 22.34
CA LYS A 4 -33.31 -13.76 21.22
C LYS A 4 -32.66 -12.42 21.56
N GLU A 5 -32.77 -11.94 22.79
CA GLU A 5 -32.08 -10.72 23.24
C GLU A 5 -30.58 -10.90 23.25
N THR A 6 -30.05 -12.01 23.76
CA THR A 6 -28.60 -12.30 23.79
C THR A 6 -27.99 -12.44 22.40
N ALA A 7 -28.74 -12.99 21.42
CA ALA A 7 -28.24 -13.10 20.05
C ALA A 7 -28.17 -11.73 19.34
N THR A 8 -29.14 -10.85 19.59
CA THR A 8 -29.15 -9.48 19.02
C THR A 8 -28.05 -8.63 19.64
N ASP A 9 -27.79 -8.76 20.93
CA ASP A 9 -26.71 -8.04 21.62
C ASP A 9 -25.33 -8.48 21.13
N LEU A 10 -25.10 -9.77 20.92
CA LEU A 10 -23.86 -10.31 20.36
C LEU A 10 -23.63 -9.86 18.91
N ILE A 11 -24.69 -9.74 18.11
CA ILE A 11 -24.60 -9.22 16.75
C ILE A 11 -24.23 -7.74 16.79
N ASN A 12 -24.90 -6.94 17.62
CA ASN A 12 -24.63 -5.51 17.77
C ASN A 12 -23.18 -5.27 18.25
N GLU A 13 -22.69 -6.04 19.22
CA GLU A 13 -21.29 -5.95 19.66
C GLU A 13 -20.31 -6.26 18.53
N SER A 14 -20.58 -7.29 17.73
CA SER A 14 -19.73 -7.68 16.62
C SER A 14 -19.70 -6.62 15.51
N GLU A 15 -20.84 -5.98 15.23
CA GLU A 15 -20.94 -4.87 14.28
C GLU A 15 -20.12 -3.66 14.72
N VAL A 16 -20.25 -3.26 15.97
CA VAL A 16 -19.51 -2.12 16.53
C VAL A 16 -17.99 -2.35 16.48
N VAL A 17 -17.54 -3.56 16.86
CA VAL A 17 -16.13 -3.90 16.83
C VAL A 17 -15.60 -3.94 15.39
N PHE A 18 -16.36 -4.47 14.44
CA PHE A 18 -15.98 -4.50 13.03
C PHE A 18 -15.96 -3.09 12.42
N GLU A 19 -16.91 -2.24 12.74
CA GLU A 19 -16.92 -0.84 12.31
C GLU A 19 -15.69 -0.09 12.80
N GLN A 20 -15.29 -0.30 14.05
CA GLN A 20 -14.04 0.28 14.59
C GLN A 20 -12.81 -0.23 13.85
N LEU A 21 -12.75 -1.54 13.54
CA LEU A 21 -11.68 -2.14 12.76
C LEU A 21 -11.60 -1.52 11.36
N PHE A 22 -12.73 -1.37 10.68
CA PHE A 22 -12.84 -0.72 9.39
C PHE A 22 -12.35 0.73 9.44
N LYS A 23 -12.91 1.56 10.32
CA LYS A 23 -12.54 2.98 10.47
C LYS A 23 -11.06 3.17 10.77
N LYS A 24 -10.50 2.30 11.62
CA LYS A 24 -9.09 2.35 12.02
C LYS A 24 -8.14 2.04 10.87
N HIS A 25 -8.45 1.07 10.02
CA HIS A 25 -7.48 0.54 9.05
C HIS A 25 -7.78 0.91 7.61
N PHE A 26 -8.99 1.31 7.26
CA PHE A 26 -9.38 1.57 5.87
C PHE A 26 -8.46 2.57 5.17
N ARG A 27 -8.23 3.73 5.79
CA ARG A 27 -7.43 4.81 5.19
C ARG A 27 -5.97 4.40 4.93
N GLU A 28 -5.35 3.72 5.89
CA GLU A 28 -3.97 3.24 5.77
C GLU A 28 -3.85 2.16 4.68
N LEU A 29 -4.77 1.21 4.66
CA LEU A 29 -4.82 0.15 3.66
C LEU A 29 -5.11 0.68 2.25
N HIS A 30 -6.00 1.66 2.13
CA HIS A 30 -6.27 2.34 0.87
C HIS A 30 -5.03 3.06 0.34
N ALA A 31 -4.35 3.84 1.18
CA ALA A 31 -3.09 4.50 0.81
C ALA A 31 -2.03 3.47 0.39
N TYR A 32 -1.95 2.34 1.08
CA TYR A 32 -1.04 1.24 0.72
C TYR A 32 -1.41 0.62 -0.63
N ALA A 33 -2.68 0.27 -0.86
CA ALA A 33 -3.17 -0.26 -2.13
C ALA A 33 -2.91 0.74 -3.28
N PHE A 34 -3.25 2.01 -3.09
CA PHE A 34 -2.97 3.07 -4.06
C PHE A 34 -1.48 3.20 -4.38
N SER A 35 -0.60 3.06 -3.38
CA SER A 35 0.85 3.08 -3.63
C SER A 35 1.28 1.99 -4.62
N LEU A 36 0.58 0.85 -4.65
CA LEU A 36 0.86 -0.29 -5.52
C LEU A 36 0.20 -0.17 -6.89
N LEU A 37 -1.06 0.24 -6.92
CA LEU A 37 -1.93 0.19 -8.09
C LEU A 37 -1.88 1.45 -8.92
N LYS A 38 -1.66 2.62 -8.29
CA LYS A 38 -1.71 3.95 -8.92
C LYS A 38 -3.08 4.28 -9.53
N ASP A 39 -4.11 3.63 -9.03
CA ASP A 39 -5.49 3.82 -9.39
C ASP A 39 -6.30 3.90 -8.09
N TRP A 40 -6.97 5.03 -7.89
CA TRP A 40 -7.67 5.33 -6.65
C TRP A 40 -8.89 4.43 -6.46
N ASP A 41 -9.67 4.29 -7.52
CA ASP A 41 -10.94 3.55 -7.49
C ASP A 41 -10.66 2.05 -7.30
N VAL A 42 -9.68 1.52 -8.00
CA VAL A 42 -9.25 0.11 -7.85
C VAL A 42 -8.66 -0.16 -6.46
N ALA A 43 -7.93 0.80 -5.90
CA ALA A 43 -7.41 0.66 -4.54
C ALA A 43 -8.54 0.60 -3.52
N GLU A 44 -9.56 1.44 -3.68
CA GLU A 44 -10.75 1.44 -2.84
C GLU A 44 -11.52 0.12 -2.97
N GLU A 45 -11.76 -0.34 -4.20
CA GLU A 45 -12.45 -1.61 -4.49
C GLU A 45 -11.77 -2.80 -3.81
N ILE A 46 -10.44 -2.90 -3.89
CA ILE A 46 -9.69 -4.00 -3.26
C ILE A 46 -9.84 -3.97 -1.74
N VAL A 47 -9.76 -2.80 -1.13
CA VAL A 47 -9.88 -2.67 0.33
C VAL A 47 -11.31 -2.94 0.79
N GLN A 48 -12.31 -2.44 0.09
CA GLN A 48 -13.72 -2.72 0.38
C GLN A 48 -14.04 -4.21 0.24
N ALA A 49 -13.57 -4.85 -0.84
CA ALA A 49 -13.76 -6.28 -1.06
C ALA A 49 -13.10 -7.13 0.04
N LEU A 50 -11.94 -6.72 0.55
CA LEU A 50 -11.29 -7.37 1.68
C LEU A 50 -12.16 -7.30 2.94
N PHE A 51 -12.66 -6.13 3.30
CA PHE A 51 -13.50 -5.96 4.49
C PHE A 51 -14.83 -6.68 4.34
N LEU A 52 -15.46 -6.65 3.17
CA LEU A 52 -16.68 -7.41 2.90
C LEU A 52 -16.48 -8.91 3.11
N LYS A 53 -15.41 -9.46 2.56
CA LYS A 53 -15.04 -10.86 2.73
C LYS A 53 -14.81 -11.24 4.19
N LEU A 54 -14.15 -10.36 4.96
CA LEU A 54 -13.94 -10.58 6.39
C LEU A 54 -15.25 -10.58 7.17
N TRP A 55 -16.16 -9.67 6.82
CA TRP A 55 -17.48 -9.59 7.42
C TRP A 55 -18.31 -10.83 7.13
N GLU A 56 -18.46 -11.20 5.86
CA GLU A 56 -19.27 -12.35 5.43
C GLU A 56 -18.81 -13.67 6.06
N LYS A 57 -17.51 -13.87 6.18
CA LYS A 57 -16.95 -15.11 6.72
C LYS A 57 -16.82 -15.12 8.23
N ASN A 58 -17.02 -13.98 8.89
CA ASN A 58 -16.77 -13.79 10.32
C ASN A 58 -15.37 -14.29 10.75
N GLU A 59 -14.41 -14.24 9.83
CA GLU A 59 -13.04 -14.75 10.04
C GLU A 59 -12.19 -13.80 10.89
N TRP A 60 -12.56 -12.51 10.96
CA TRP A 60 -11.79 -11.51 11.69
C TRP A 60 -11.63 -11.82 13.19
N ALA A 61 -12.64 -12.46 13.80
CA ALA A 61 -12.58 -12.89 15.20
C ALA A 61 -11.68 -14.11 15.44
N ARG A 62 -11.34 -14.86 14.38
CA ARG A 62 -10.53 -16.09 14.43
C ARG A 62 -9.08 -15.89 14.04
N ILE A 63 -8.68 -14.67 13.66
CA ILE A 63 -7.32 -14.39 13.22
C ILE A 63 -6.38 -14.51 14.42
N GLN A 64 -5.57 -15.57 14.43
CA GLN A 64 -4.58 -15.83 15.48
C GLN A 64 -3.34 -14.94 15.39
N SER A 65 -3.08 -14.35 14.20
CA SER A 65 -2.00 -13.38 13.96
C SER A 65 -2.49 -11.96 14.23
N SER A 66 -1.56 -10.98 14.20
CA SER A 66 -1.99 -9.58 14.21
C SER A 66 -2.96 -9.30 13.07
N ILE A 67 -4.15 -8.79 13.39
CA ILE A 67 -5.16 -8.39 12.39
C ILE A 67 -4.57 -7.40 11.37
N LYS A 68 -3.74 -6.47 11.82
CA LYS A 68 -3.03 -5.53 10.95
C LYS A 68 -2.17 -6.27 9.92
N SER A 69 -1.39 -7.26 10.36
CA SER A 69 -0.56 -8.08 9.45
C SER A 69 -1.39 -8.83 8.43
N TYR A 70 -2.52 -9.41 8.84
CA TYR A 70 -3.43 -10.10 7.92
C TYR A 70 -4.00 -9.15 6.86
N LEU A 71 -4.46 -7.96 7.27
CA LEU A 71 -5.03 -6.97 6.37
C LEU A 71 -4.00 -6.52 5.31
N TYR A 72 -2.80 -6.14 5.72
CA TYR A 72 -1.74 -5.72 4.79
C TYR A 72 -1.28 -6.84 3.86
N LYS A 73 -1.16 -8.07 4.37
CA LYS A 73 -0.85 -9.26 3.56
C LYS A 73 -1.91 -9.49 2.48
N SER A 74 -3.19 -9.39 2.86
CA SER A 74 -4.30 -9.56 1.92
C SER A 74 -4.30 -8.49 0.84
N VAL A 75 -4.21 -7.19 1.21
CA VAL A 75 -4.11 -6.08 0.25
C VAL A 75 -2.91 -6.26 -0.68
N TYR A 76 -1.76 -6.67 -0.16
CA TYR A 76 -0.56 -6.94 -0.96
C TYR A 76 -0.82 -8.00 -2.03
N HIS A 77 -1.36 -9.15 -1.64
CA HIS A 77 -1.62 -10.25 -2.57
C HIS A 77 -2.70 -9.90 -3.60
N ASP A 78 -3.79 -9.27 -3.17
CA ASP A 78 -4.88 -8.90 -4.07
C ASP A 78 -4.45 -7.83 -5.07
N SER A 79 -3.68 -6.83 -4.63
CA SER A 79 -3.08 -5.82 -5.52
C SER A 79 -2.14 -6.47 -6.56
N LEU A 80 -1.24 -7.37 -6.13
CA LEU A 80 -0.35 -8.06 -7.08
C LEU A 80 -1.09 -8.98 -8.05
N ASN A 81 -2.15 -9.64 -7.59
CA ASN A 81 -3.00 -10.47 -8.45
C ASN A 81 -3.73 -9.62 -9.49
N TYR A 82 -4.27 -8.47 -9.09
CA TYR A 82 -4.88 -7.50 -9.99
C TYR A 82 -3.90 -7.04 -11.09
N ILE A 83 -2.71 -6.59 -10.69
CA ILE A 83 -1.66 -6.16 -11.63
C ILE A 83 -1.28 -7.29 -12.59
N ARG A 84 -1.17 -8.53 -12.09
CA ARG A 84 -0.88 -9.70 -12.91
C ARG A 84 -1.98 -9.95 -13.95
N ARG A 85 -3.24 -9.89 -13.54
CA ARG A 85 -4.39 -10.04 -14.45
C ARG A 85 -4.41 -8.96 -15.51
N GLN A 86 -4.20 -7.72 -15.16
CA GLN A 86 -4.08 -6.61 -16.11
C GLN A 86 -2.95 -6.83 -17.13
N LYS A 87 -1.77 -7.23 -16.67
CA LYS A 87 -0.63 -7.52 -17.58
C LYS A 87 -0.93 -8.65 -18.56
N VAL A 88 -1.66 -9.67 -18.11
CA VAL A 88 -2.12 -10.77 -18.98
C VAL A 88 -3.15 -10.24 -19.99
N GLN A 89 -4.14 -9.48 -19.55
CA GLN A 89 -5.19 -8.91 -20.39
C GLN A 89 -4.62 -7.97 -21.47
N LEU A 90 -3.68 -7.10 -21.10
CA LEU A 90 -2.95 -6.24 -22.02
C LEU A 90 -2.19 -7.04 -23.08
N LYS A 91 -1.55 -8.17 -22.71
CA LYS A 91 -0.88 -9.05 -23.67
C LYS A 91 -1.83 -9.62 -24.72
N TYR A 92 -3.05 -9.95 -24.33
CA TYR A 92 -4.07 -10.42 -25.30
C TYR A 92 -4.63 -9.29 -26.16
N GLN A 93 -4.71 -8.06 -25.62
CA GLN A 93 -5.21 -6.88 -26.35
C GLN A 93 -4.16 -6.24 -27.27
N THR A 94 -2.86 -6.32 -26.94
CA THR A 94 -1.78 -5.77 -27.79
C THR A 94 -1.57 -6.54 -29.09
N THR A 95 -2.29 -7.64 -29.30
CA THR A 95 -2.40 -8.21 -30.66
C THR A 95 -3.33 -7.38 -31.57
N THR A 96 -4.05 -6.39 -31.05
CA THR A 96 -5.05 -5.66 -31.83
C THR A 96 -5.04 -4.13 -31.70
N ALA A 97 -4.34 -3.48 -30.77
CA ALA A 97 -4.28 -2.00 -30.75
C ALA A 97 -3.20 -1.45 -29.81
N TYR A 98 -2.37 -0.64 -30.39
CA TYR A 98 -1.46 0.31 -29.76
C TYR A 98 -2.27 1.52 -29.31
N SER A 99 -2.38 1.80 -28.03
CA SER A 99 -2.74 3.14 -27.56
C SER A 99 -2.36 3.39 -26.10
N MET A 100 -1.59 4.44 -25.97
CA MET A 100 -1.16 5.10 -24.74
C MET A 100 -2.33 5.74 -24.00
N LYS A 101 -2.26 5.80 -22.69
CA LYS A 101 -2.69 7.01 -21.97
C LYS A 101 -1.83 7.23 -20.72
N ASN A 102 -0.92 8.14 -20.87
CA ASN A 102 -0.32 8.85 -19.74
C ASN A 102 -1.33 9.90 -19.28
N HIS A 103 -1.76 9.85 -18.06
CA HIS A 103 -2.38 10.99 -17.42
C HIS A 103 -1.27 11.87 -16.84
N THR A 104 -1.06 12.98 -17.52
CA THR A 104 -0.38 14.16 -17.00
C THR A 104 -1.42 14.99 -16.29
N ASP A 105 -1.27 15.16 -14.99
CA ASP A 105 -1.96 16.24 -14.29
C ASP A 105 -1.00 17.40 -14.11
N ASP A 106 -1.49 18.50 -14.65
CA ASP A 106 -0.96 19.83 -14.61
C ASP A 106 -1.46 20.54 -13.36
N ALA A 107 -0.57 21.13 -12.57
CA ALA A 107 -0.88 22.32 -11.77
C ALA A 107 0.41 23.00 -11.33
N ALA A 108 0.73 24.08 -12.00
CA ALA A 108 1.75 25.03 -11.59
C ALA A 108 1.36 25.73 -10.28
N GLY A 109 2.30 25.80 -9.35
CA GLY A 109 2.30 26.86 -8.35
C GLY A 109 2.34 26.46 -6.89
N LYS A 110 3.47 25.87 -6.44
CA LYS A 110 4.07 26.13 -5.13
C LYS A 110 5.53 25.70 -5.19
N LEU A 111 6.37 26.68 -5.47
CA LEU A 111 7.78 26.48 -5.81
C LEU A 111 8.57 25.78 -4.70
N LYS A 112 9.36 24.81 -5.07
CA LYS A 112 10.44 24.05 -4.42
C LYS A 112 10.06 22.85 -3.56
N LEU A 113 9.09 22.92 -2.65
CA LEU A 113 8.66 21.73 -1.91
C LEU A 113 7.76 20.84 -2.78
N GLY A 114 6.86 21.45 -3.56
CA GLY A 114 6.00 20.72 -4.49
C GLY A 114 6.76 20.02 -5.62
N GLU A 115 7.86 20.62 -6.09
CA GLU A 115 8.73 19.99 -7.09
C GLU A 115 9.42 18.74 -6.53
N LEU A 116 9.92 18.81 -5.30
CA LEU A 116 10.53 17.66 -4.62
C LEU A 116 9.51 16.54 -4.38
N GLU A 117 8.30 16.88 -3.93
CA GLU A 117 7.20 15.93 -3.75
C GLU A 117 6.80 15.26 -5.06
N GLN A 118 6.61 16.01 -6.13
CA GLN A 118 6.30 15.48 -7.46
C GLN A 118 7.43 14.58 -7.99
N HIS A 119 8.69 14.99 -7.81
CA HIS A 119 9.82 14.16 -8.21
C HIS A 119 9.92 12.88 -7.40
N LEU A 120 9.67 12.94 -6.09
CA LEU A 120 9.62 11.76 -5.23
C LEU A 120 8.50 10.82 -5.67
N GLU A 121 7.31 11.34 -5.95
CA GLU A 121 6.19 10.55 -6.43
C GLU A 121 6.50 9.88 -7.78
N LYS A 122 7.08 10.61 -8.72
CA LYS A 122 7.58 10.07 -9.99
C LYS A 122 8.65 9.00 -9.77
N ALA A 123 9.58 9.21 -8.84
CA ALA A 123 10.61 8.22 -8.51
C ALA A 123 10.00 6.95 -7.89
N LEU A 124 9.05 7.11 -6.97
CA LEU A 124 8.33 5.99 -6.36
C LEU A 124 7.50 5.21 -7.40
N SER A 125 6.92 5.89 -8.38
CA SER A 125 6.16 5.23 -9.45
C SER A 125 7.03 4.33 -10.35
N LYS A 126 8.33 4.62 -10.46
CA LYS A 126 9.30 3.80 -11.21
C LYS A 126 9.74 2.54 -10.47
N LEU A 127 9.41 2.42 -9.18
CA LEU A 127 9.74 1.21 -8.44
C LEU A 127 8.90 0.03 -8.94
N PRO A 128 9.51 -1.16 -9.12
CA PRO A 128 8.74 -2.40 -9.27
C PRO A 128 7.78 -2.59 -8.11
N GLU A 129 6.62 -3.18 -8.35
CA GLU A 129 5.51 -3.27 -7.39
C GLU A 129 5.96 -3.86 -6.04
N LYS A 130 6.71 -4.97 -6.06
CA LYS A 130 7.23 -5.61 -4.83
C LYS A 130 8.21 -4.72 -4.06
N CYS A 131 9.07 -3.97 -4.78
CA CYS A 131 10.00 -3.05 -4.16
C CYS A 131 9.26 -1.87 -3.52
N ARG A 132 8.22 -1.36 -4.19
CA ARG A 132 7.38 -0.26 -3.72
C ARG A 132 6.56 -0.66 -2.49
N ALA A 133 5.98 -1.88 -2.49
CA ALA A 133 5.28 -2.43 -1.33
C ALA A 133 6.17 -2.48 -0.08
N ILE A 134 7.35 -3.07 -0.22
CA ILE A 134 8.30 -3.22 0.90
C ILE A 134 8.83 -1.86 1.36
N PHE A 135 9.11 -0.97 0.42
CA PHE A 135 9.53 0.40 0.73
C PHE A 135 8.45 1.15 1.53
N HIS A 136 7.18 1.03 1.10
CA HIS A 136 6.05 1.65 1.80
C HIS A 136 5.95 1.15 3.24
N LEU A 137 5.93 -0.16 3.44
CA LEU A 137 5.84 -0.76 4.78
C LEU A 137 7.00 -0.32 5.69
N SER A 138 8.21 -0.18 5.14
CA SER A 138 9.37 0.23 5.93
C SER A 138 9.37 1.72 6.27
N ARG A 139 8.88 2.61 5.39
CA ARG A 139 9.02 4.07 5.52
C ARG A 139 7.78 4.77 6.05
N PHE A 140 6.59 4.28 5.72
CA PHE A 140 5.34 4.88 6.14
C PHE A 140 4.68 4.13 7.30
N GLU A 141 4.90 2.79 7.38
CA GLU A 141 4.42 1.97 8.50
C GLU A 141 5.53 1.71 9.54
N GLU A 142 6.73 2.22 9.32
CA GLU A 142 7.90 2.13 10.21
C GLU A 142 8.30 0.70 10.62
N LEU A 143 7.90 -0.30 9.80
CA LEU A 143 8.17 -1.70 10.10
C LEU A 143 9.63 -2.07 9.87
N LYS A 144 10.19 -2.86 10.78
CA LYS A 144 11.51 -3.47 10.63
C LYS A 144 11.46 -4.57 9.56
N TYR A 145 12.59 -4.88 8.94
CA TYR A 145 12.66 -5.89 7.87
C TYR A 145 12.14 -7.27 8.29
N GLN A 146 12.38 -7.66 9.54
CA GLN A 146 11.86 -8.91 10.07
C GLN A 146 10.33 -8.89 10.20
N GLU A 147 9.76 -7.76 10.60
CA GLU A 147 8.31 -7.59 10.71
C GLU A 147 7.65 -7.61 9.32
N ILE A 148 8.28 -6.95 8.33
CA ILE A 148 7.83 -7.00 6.93
C ILE A 148 7.89 -8.43 6.38
N ALA A 149 8.98 -9.15 6.66
CA ALA A 149 9.16 -10.54 6.24
C ALA A 149 8.03 -11.42 6.79
N ASN A 150 7.77 -11.32 8.09
CA ASN A 150 6.69 -12.05 8.76
C ASN A 150 5.29 -11.64 8.23
N GLN A 151 5.08 -10.33 8.03
CA GLN A 151 3.80 -9.79 7.58
C GLN A 151 3.45 -10.22 6.15
N LEU A 152 4.43 -10.26 5.26
CA LEU A 152 4.23 -10.62 3.85
C LEU A 152 4.46 -12.11 3.57
N ASP A 153 4.89 -12.89 4.56
CA ASP A 153 5.25 -14.31 4.43
C ASP A 153 6.34 -14.53 3.37
N ILE A 154 7.42 -13.76 3.50
CA ILE A 154 8.61 -13.84 2.65
C ILE A 154 9.87 -13.88 3.53
N SER A 155 11.00 -14.29 2.94
CA SER A 155 12.27 -14.29 3.69
C SER A 155 12.77 -12.85 3.93
N ILE A 156 13.47 -12.63 5.06
CA ILE A 156 14.14 -11.36 5.34
C ILE A 156 15.13 -11.00 4.22
N LYS A 157 15.78 -11.99 3.63
CA LYS A 157 16.68 -11.81 2.49
C LYS A 157 15.96 -11.26 1.26
N THR A 158 14.71 -11.66 1.05
CA THR A 158 13.84 -11.11 0.01
C THR A 158 13.52 -9.65 0.28
N VAL A 159 13.20 -9.29 1.54
CA VAL A 159 12.97 -7.91 1.96
C VAL A 159 14.20 -7.04 1.69
N GLU A 160 15.38 -7.47 2.13
CA GLU A 160 16.65 -6.78 1.90
C GLU A 160 16.93 -6.56 0.41
N THR A 161 16.72 -7.59 -0.40
CA THR A 161 16.96 -7.54 -1.84
C THR A 161 16.04 -6.50 -2.51
N HIS A 162 14.74 -6.51 -2.18
CA HIS A 162 13.79 -5.57 -2.73
C HIS A 162 14.03 -4.15 -2.22
N MET A 163 14.37 -3.98 -0.94
CA MET A 163 14.73 -2.68 -0.38
C MET A 163 15.99 -2.12 -1.02
N GLY A 164 17.05 -2.93 -1.17
CA GLY A 164 18.28 -2.53 -1.84
C GLY A 164 18.04 -2.09 -3.29
N LYS A 165 17.16 -2.81 -4.01
CA LYS A 165 16.74 -2.43 -5.36
C LYS A 165 15.96 -1.12 -5.38
N ALA A 166 15.01 -0.95 -4.45
CA ALA A 166 14.23 0.29 -4.31
C ALA A 166 15.13 1.49 -4.08
N LEU A 167 16.02 1.41 -3.08
CA LEU A 167 16.95 2.50 -2.74
C LEU A 167 17.90 2.84 -3.88
N ARG A 168 18.36 1.86 -4.67
CA ARG A 168 19.19 2.09 -5.84
C ARG A 168 18.47 2.88 -6.91
N ILE A 169 17.21 2.53 -7.19
CA ILE A 169 16.37 3.24 -8.17
C ILE A 169 16.11 4.66 -7.67
N LEU A 170 15.67 4.82 -6.43
CA LEU A 170 15.37 6.13 -5.84
C LEU A 170 16.61 7.04 -5.85
N ARG A 171 17.77 6.52 -5.47
CA ARG A 171 19.04 7.29 -5.52
C ARG A 171 19.36 7.78 -6.94
N LYS A 172 19.10 6.96 -7.95
CA LYS A 172 19.31 7.35 -9.36
C LYS A 172 18.33 8.45 -9.79
N GLU A 173 17.05 8.27 -9.47
CA GLU A 173 15.99 9.20 -9.88
C GLU A 173 16.05 10.54 -9.13
N MET A 174 16.49 10.52 -7.88
CA MET A 174 16.57 11.69 -7.00
C MET A 174 17.96 12.32 -6.96
N LYS A 175 18.86 11.95 -7.89
CA LYS A 175 20.28 12.38 -7.85
C LYS A 175 20.44 13.91 -7.77
N GLU A 176 19.63 14.65 -8.48
CA GLU A 176 19.69 16.12 -8.52
C GLU A 176 19.24 16.77 -7.19
N PHE A 177 18.43 16.06 -6.41
CA PHE A 177 17.91 16.54 -5.13
C PHE A 177 18.74 16.08 -3.92
N LEU A 178 19.70 15.17 -4.11
CA LEU A 178 20.55 14.67 -3.02
C LEU A 178 21.30 15.79 -2.26
N PRO A 179 21.87 16.81 -2.92
CA PRO A 179 22.51 17.91 -2.20
C PRO A 179 21.54 18.72 -1.34
N LEU A 180 20.32 18.94 -1.85
CA LEU A 180 19.28 19.66 -1.14
C LEU A 180 18.79 18.88 0.10
N ILE A 181 18.59 17.57 -0.06
CA ILE A 181 18.20 16.67 1.04
C ILE A 181 19.29 16.62 2.10
N ALA A 182 20.56 16.51 1.68
CA ALA A 182 21.70 16.53 2.59
C ALA A 182 21.79 17.85 3.38
N LEU A 183 21.56 18.99 2.72
CA LEU A 183 21.53 20.31 3.37
C LEU A 183 20.39 20.42 4.38
N MET A 184 19.18 19.94 4.04
CA MET A 184 18.03 19.94 4.95
C MET A 184 18.30 19.07 6.19
N LEU A 185 18.83 17.87 6.00
CA LEU A 185 19.19 16.98 7.10
C LEU A 185 20.27 17.60 7.98
N PHE A 186 21.29 18.18 7.38
CA PHE A 186 22.36 18.87 8.14
C PHE A 186 21.81 20.00 9.01
N ASN A 187 20.88 20.80 8.48
CA ASN A 187 20.25 21.89 9.26
C ASN A 187 19.35 21.37 10.39
N MET A 188 18.64 20.23 10.16
CA MET A 188 17.77 19.62 11.18
C MET A 188 18.57 19.02 12.35
N PHE A 189 19.76 18.47 12.09
CA PHE A 189 20.64 17.94 13.15
C PHE A 189 21.50 18.99 13.85
N ARG A 190 21.51 20.23 13.34
CA ARG A 190 22.28 21.33 13.92
C ARG A 190 21.43 22.25 14.83
N SER A 191 20.13 22.11 14.83
CA SER A 191 19.17 22.82 15.70
C SER A 191 18.86 22.00 16.94
#